data_636c1963fc30225f9bc0a1491c35416a
#
_entry.id   636c1963fc30225f9bc0a1491c35416a
#
_cell.length_a   1.000
_cell.length_b   1.000
_cell.length_c   1.000
_cell.angle_alpha   90.00
_cell.angle_beta   90.00
_cell.angle_gamma   90.00
#
_symmetry.space_group_name_H-M   'P 1'
#
loop_
_entity.id
_entity.type
_entity.pdbx_description
1 polymer ?
#
loop_
_entity_poly.entity_id
_entity_poly.type
_entity_poly.pdbx_seq_one_letter_code
_entity_poly.pdbx_strand_id
1 'polypeptide(L)'
;MHPLLLAALALLVCCVVFAWFFRVARRLDNYGIVDIVWSYAFGLVALLYAVLASGWAPRRWLVAILVTAWSLRLGTHLYRRVMSHHPEEDGRYKAMRVRWGKNFSREMFKFYQFQAVSVVVLATPFLLALGRPETGLTALDYAALALFAVSILGESVADAQLDAFKKVRANKGKVCAVGLWSVSRHPNYFFVWLTWMSFALFALPAAWGWLGFIAPGAILYLLLFVTGIPMTEEQAVRTKGDAYRDYQRRVSSFIPWFPKKA
;
A
#
# COMPACT_ATOMS: atom_id res chain seq x y z
N MET A 1 24.55 10.70 6.08
CA MET A 1 23.84 11.28 7.24
C MET A 1 23.41 10.16 8.18
N HIS A 2 23.39 10.41 9.50
CA HIS A 2 22.97 9.39 10.49
C HIS A 2 21.52 8.93 10.24
N PRO A 3 21.18 7.62 10.32
CA PRO A 3 19.84 7.10 9.99
C PRO A 3 18.69 7.74 10.80
N LEU A 4 18.90 8.01 12.10
CA LEU A 4 17.88 8.67 12.92
C LEU A 4 17.60 10.11 12.49
N LEU A 5 18.63 10.84 12.02
CA LEU A 5 18.44 12.20 11.48
C LEU A 5 17.67 12.16 10.14
N LEU A 6 17.94 11.16 9.31
CA LEU A 6 17.18 10.93 8.07
C LEU A 6 15.71 10.63 8.37
N ALA A 7 15.44 9.75 9.33
CA ALA A 7 14.08 9.44 9.75
C ALA A 7 13.36 10.66 10.33
N ALA A 8 14.04 11.45 11.17
CA ALA A 8 13.49 12.69 11.73
C ALA A 8 13.18 13.74 10.64
N LEU A 9 14.07 13.90 9.67
CA LEU A 9 13.84 14.79 8.52
C LEU A 9 12.67 14.31 7.65
N ALA A 10 12.60 13.03 7.36
CA ALA A 10 11.49 12.45 6.63
C ALA A 10 10.16 12.65 7.37
N LEU A 11 10.15 12.49 8.70
CA LEU A 11 8.98 12.75 9.53
C LEU A 11 8.54 14.21 9.45
N LEU A 12 9.48 15.14 9.58
CA LEU A 12 9.19 16.58 9.44
C LEU A 12 8.58 16.90 8.08
N VAL A 13 9.22 16.42 6.99
CA VAL A 13 8.72 16.62 5.61
C VAL A 13 7.32 16.02 5.47
N CYS A 14 7.10 14.78 5.91
CA CYS A 14 5.78 14.15 5.86
C CYS A 14 4.74 14.93 6.67
N CYS A 15 5.05 15.35 7.89
CA CYS A 15 4.12 16.15 8.71
C CYS A 15 3.71 17.45 8.02
N VAL A 16 4.65 18.15 7.38
CA VAL A 16 4.37 19.39 6.62
C VAL A 16 3.51 19.08 5.38
N VAL A 17 3.86 18.07 4.60
CA VAL A 17 3.10 17.64 3.42
C VAL A 17 1.68 17.25 3.79
N PHE A 18 1.50 16.42 4.81
CA PHE A 18 0.16 15.99 5.24
C PHE A 18 -0.66 17.14 5.85
N ALA A 19 -0.03 18.10 6.56
CA ALA A 19 -0.71 19.30 7.03
C ALA A 19 -1.16 20.21 5.89
N TRP A 20 -0.36 20.29 4.81
CA TRP A 20 -0.74 21.01 3.60
C TRP A 20 -1.94 20.36 2.90
N PHE A 21 -1.85 19.05 2.64
CA PHE A 21 -2.93 18.33 1.98
C PHE A 21 -4.19 18.18 2.83
N PHE A 22 -4.10 18.22 4.15
CA PHE A 22 -5.28 18.38 5.00
C PHE A 22 -6.06 19.68 4.70
N ARG A 23 -5.35 20.80 4.44
CA ARG A 23 -6.00 22.05 4.01
C ARG A 23 -6.65 21.91 2.63
N VAL A 24 -5.99 21.21 1.71
CA VAL A 24 -6.56 20.92 0.38
C VAL A 24 -7.82 20.06 0.51
N ALA A 25 -7.74 18.96 1.26
CA ALA A 25 -8.87 18.08 1.52
C ALA A 25 -10.07 18.80 2.15
N ARG A 26 -9.79 19.71 3.09
CA ARG A 26 -10.81 20.56 3.71
C ARG A 26 -11.47 21.53 2.70
N ARG A 27 -10.72 22.08 1.75
CA ARG A 27 -11.24 22.95 0.69
C ARG A 27 -12.11 22.20 -0.32
N LEU A 28 -11.71 20.96 -0.64
CA LEU A 28 -12.43 20.09 -1.58
C LEU A 28 -13.54 19.29 -0.90
N ASP A 29 -13.67 19.39 0.42
CA ASP A 29 -14.57 18.59 1.27
C ASP A 29 -14.47 17.07 1.00
N ASN A 30 -13.25 16.58 0.71
CA ASN A 30 -12.98 15.19 0.45
C ASN A 30 -11.67 14.74 1.14
N TYR A 31 -11.82 14.06 2.26
CA TYR A 31 -10.67 13.62 3.08
C TYR A 31 -10.03 12.32 2.59
N GLY A 32 -10.62 11.64 1.61
CA GLY A 32 -10.01 10.52 0.90
C GLY A 32 -8.70 10.86 0.17
N ILE A 33 -8.41 12.15 0.00
CA ILE A 33 -7.11 12.65 -0.51
C ILE A 33 -5.94 12.13 0.32
N VAL A 34 -6.15 11.83 1.61
CA VAL A 34 -5.08 11.28 2.47
C VAL A 34 -4.49 9.99 1.92
N ASP A 35 -5.30 9.11 1.33
CA ASP A 35 -4.84 7.85 0.76
C ASP A 35 -3.89 8.10 -0.43
N ILE A 36 -4.19 9.13 -1.24
CA ILE A 36 -3.36 9.54 -2.38
C ILE A 36 -2.01 10.07 -1.87
N VAL A 37 -2.05 10.98 -0.90
CA VAL A 37 -0.85 11.59 -0.31
C VAL A 37 0.01 10.53 0.36
N TRP A 38 -0.60 9.62 1.11
CA TRP A 38 0.08 8.51 1.77
C TRP A 38 0.85 7.64 0.76
N SER A 39 0.24 7.33 -0.35
CA SER A 39 0.86 6.52 -1.39
C SER A 39 2.03 7.21 -2.07
N TYR A 40 1.91 8.50 -2.40
CA TYR A 40 3.01 9.26 -3.01
C TYR A 40 4.14 9.60 -2.03
N ALA A 41 3.83 9.67 -0.73
CA ALA A 41 4.81 9.99 0.30
C ALA A 41 5.93 8.94 0.41
N PHE A 42 5.67 7.66 0.09
CA PHE A 42 6.73 6.65 0.06
C PHE A 42 7.79 6.94 -1.01
N GLY A 43 7.39 7.35 -2.21
CA GLY A 43 8.32 7.76 -3.25
C GLY A 43 9.13 8.99 -2.83
N LEU A 44 8.47 9.98 -2.24
CA LEU A 44 9.12 11.18 -1.72
C LEU A 44 10.18 10.82 -0.66
N VAL A 45 9.83 9.97 0.31
CA VAL A 45 10.75 9.53 1.38
C VAL A 45 11.91 8.71 0.81
N ALA A 46 11.64 7.80 -0.15
CA ALA A 46 12.69 7.01 -0.78
C ALA A 46 13.69 7.88 -1.55
N LEU A 47 13.22 8.89 -2.27
CA LEU A 47 14.08 9.85 -2.97
C LEU A 47 14.89 10.70 -1.98
N LEU A 48 14.27 11.18 -0.90
CA LEU A 48 14.96 11.90 0.17
C LEU A 48 16.11 11.05 0.76
N TYR A 49 15.83 9.78 1.06
CA TYR A 49 16.85 8.86 1.56
C TYR A 49 17.93 8.56 0.51
N ALA A 50 17.57 8.41 -0.76
CA ALA A 50 18.55 8.17 -1.82
C ALA A 50 19.55 9.31 -1.98
N VAL A 51 19.10 10.56 -1.83
CA VAL A 51 19.96 11.75 -1.92
C VAL A 51 20.86 11.86 -0.67
N LEU A 52 20.34 11.63 0.53
CA LEU A 52 20.99 12.01 1.78
C LEU A 52 21.68 10.85 2.53
N ALA A 53 21.34 9.59 2.24
CA ALA A 53 21.97 8.43 2.84
C ALA A 53 23.42 8.26 2.34
N SER A 54 24.25 7.59 3.14
CA SER A 54 25.68 7.40 2.85
C SER A 54 26.01 6.02 2.24
N GLY A 55 25.03 5.17 1.99
CA GLY A 55 25.25 3.86 1.39
C GLY A 55 25.72 3.92 -0.07
N TRP A 56 26.04 2.77 -0.65
CA TRP A 56 26.52 2.66 -2.03
C TRP A 56 25.51 3.21 -3.05
N ALA A 57 25.92 4.20 -3.84
CA ALA A 57 25.03 5.00 -4.69
C ALA A 57 24.17 4.18 -5.67
N PRO A 58 24.68 3.17 -6.41
CA PRO A 58 23.85 2.38 -7.32
C PRO A 58 22.71 1.64 -6.61
N ARG A 59 22.93 1.06 -5.41
CA ARG A 59 21.86 0.42 -4.62
C ARG A 59 20.86 1.45 -4.14
N ARG A 60 21.32 2.62 -3.66
CA ARG A 60 20.41 3.69 -3.22
C ARG A 60 19.42 4.08 -4.31
N TRP A 61 19.93 4.35 -5.51
CA TRP A 61 19.09 4.74 -6.63
C TRP A 61 18.24 3.60 -7.16
N LEU A 62 18.75 2.36 -7.20
CA LEU A 62 17.96 1.20 -7.58
C LEU A 62 16.71 1.08 -6.68
N VAL A 63 16.90 1.01 -5.36
CA VAL A 63 15.77 0.86 -4.43
C VAL A 63 14.83 2.05 -4.48
N ALA A 64 15.37 3.28 -4.54
CA ALA A 64 14.54 4.49 -4.63
C ALA A 64 13.70 4.53 -5.91
N ILE A 65 14.24 4.10 -7.05
CA ILE A 65 13.49 3.99 -8.31
C ILE A 65 12.36 2.96 -8.18
N LEU A 66 12.64 1.78 -7.61
CA LEU A 66 11.63 0.74 -7.43
C LEU A 66 10.48 1.22 -6.51
N VAL A 67 10.82 1.82 -5.36
CA VAL A 67 9.83 2.39 -4.43
C VAL A 67 9.03 3.50 -5.10
N THR A 68 9.70 4.41 -5.82
CA THR A 68 9.05 5.52 -6.50
C THR A 68 8.11 5.03 -7.60
N ALA A 69 8.53 4.05 -8.40
CA ALA A 69 7.68 3.45 -9.44
C ALA A 69 6.42 2.82 -8.85
N TRP A 70 6.56 2.03 -7.77
CA TRP A 70 5.42 1.46 -7.05
C TRP A 70 4.51 2.54 -6.44
N SER A 71 5.11 3.54 -5.79
CA SER A 71 4.42 4.68 -5.18
C SER A 71 3.60 5.48 -6.20
N LEU A 72 4.19 5.78 -7.37
CA LEU A 72 3.51 6.46 -8.47
C LEU A 72 2.35 5.62 -9.02
N ARG A 73 2.55 4.31 -9.20
CA ARG A 73 1.49 3.41 -9.67
C ARG A 73 0.32 3.41 -8.70
N LEU A 74 0.57 3.14 -7.41
CA LEU A 74 -0.47 3.08 -6.37
C LEU A 74 -1.16 4.45 -6.21
N GLY A 75 -0.38 5.52 -6.07
CA GLY A 75 -0.90 6.87 -5.91
C GLY A 75 -1.76 7.31 -7.09
N THR A 76 -1.35 6.99 -8.33
CA THR A 76 -2.15 7.30 -9.53
C THR A 76 -3.44 6.46 -9.59
N HIS A 77 -3.38 5.19 -9.20
CA HIS A 77 -4.58 4.35 -9.09
C HIS A 77 -5.58 4.94 -8.09
N LEU A 78 -5.12 5.32 -6.90
CA LEU A 78 -5.98 5.94 -5.88
C LEU A 78 -6.46 7.34 -6.27
N TYR A 79 -5.62 8.14 -6.92
CA TYR A 79 -6.02 9.43 -7.46
C TYR A 79 -7.19 9.28 -8.45
N ARG A 80 -7.07 8.39 -9.43
CA ARG A 80 -8.14 8.13 -10.38
C ARG A 80 -9.42 7.65 -9.69
N ARG A 81 -9.30 6.75 -8.72
CA ARG A 81 -10.43 6.25 -7.94
C ARG A 81 -11.13 7.37 -7.16
N VAL A 82 -10.40 8.19 -6.42
CA VAL A 82 -10.99 9.28 -5.60
C VAL A 82 -11.60 10.35 -6.51
N MET A 83 -10.88 10.76 -7.57
CA MET A 83 -11.37 11.81 -8.46
C MET A 83 -12.55 11.37 -9.33
N SER A 84 -12.64 10.11 -9.73
CA SER A 84 -13.80 9.61 -10.49
C SER A 84 -15.11 9.57 -9.68
N HIS A 85 -15.04 9.60 -8.37
CA HIS A 85 -16.22 9.63 -7.49
C HIS A 85 -16.48 11.03 -6.90
N HIS A 86 -15.55 11.99 -7.10
CA HIS A 86 -15.74 13.34 -6.59
C HIS A 86 -17.03 13.99 -7.19
N PRO A 87 -17.86 14.64 -6.39
CA PRO A 87 -17.69 15.09 -4.99
C PRO A 87 -17.99 14.02 -3.91
N GLU A 88 -18.39 12.80 -4.27
CA GLU A 88 -18.67 11.77 -3.28
C GLU A 88 -17.40 11.33 -2.53
N GLU A 89 -17.44 11.43 -1.20
CA GLU A 89 -16.40 10.95 -0.31
C GLU A 89 -16.54 9.45 -0.03
N ASP A 90 -15.42 8.74 0.12
CA ASP A 90 -15.39 7.31 0.49
C ASP A 90 -16.15 7.09 1.83
N GLY A 91 -16.92 6.00 1.91
CA GLY A 91 -17.77 5.67 3.05
C GLY A 91 -17.03 5.64 4.40
N ARG A 92 -15.73 5.32 4.42
CA ARG A 92 -14.90 5.34 5.63
C ARG A 92 -14.83 6.75 6.23
N TYR A 93 -14.59 7.76 5.42
CA TYR A 93 -14.47 9.15 5.86
C TYR A 93 -15.85 9.74 6.24
N LYS A 94 -16.91 9.35 5.51
CA LYS A 94 -18.30 9.67 5.90
C LYS A 94 -18.62 9.11 7.29
N ALA A 95 -18.24 7.86 7.58
CA ALA A 95 -18.43 7.26 8.90
C ALA A 95 -17.63 7.97 10.00
N MET A 96 -16.40 8.39 9.70
CA MET A 96 -15.59 9.19 10.63
C MET A 96 -16.21 10.55 10.91
N ARG A 97 -16.85 11.21 9.92
CA ARG A 97 -17.60 12.46 10.14
C ARG A 97 -18.72 12.27 11.16
N VAL A 98 -19.50 11.21 11.00
CA VAL A 98 -20.58 10.88 11.93
C VAL A 98 -20.03 10.59 13.33
N ARG A 99 -18.98 9.76 13.41
CA ARG A 99 -18.38 9.36 14.68
C ARG A 99 -17.79 10.52 15.49
N TRP A 100 -17.10 11.45 14.82
CA TRP A 100 -16.40 12.55 15.50
C TRP A 100 -17.22 13.84 15.63
N GLY A 101 -18.32 13.97 14.90
CA GLY A 101 -19.27 15.08 15.01
C GLY A 101 -18.58 16.45 15.03
N LYS A 102 -18.82 17.24 16.06
CA LYS A 102 -18.22 18.57 16.21
C LYS A 102 -16.69 18.59 16.26
N ASN A 103 -16.06 17.50 16.65
CA ASN A 103 -14.60 17.37 16.73
C ASN A 103 -13.96 16.88 15.43
N PHE A 104 -14.75 16.66 14.37
CA PHE A 104 -14.31 16.04 13.12
C PHE A 104 -13.03 16.66 12.55
N SER A 105 -12.96 17.98 12.40
CA SER A 105 -11.79 18.64 11.80
C SER A 105 -10.51 18.42 12.61
N ARG A 106 -10.59 18.44 13.94
CA ARG A 106 -9.45 18.20 14.83
C ARG A 106 -8.98 16.76 14.77
N GLU A 107 -9.91 15.81 14.87
CA GLU A 107 -9.58 14.38 14.86
C GLU A 107 -9.08 13.93 13.47
N MET A 108 -9.62 14.49 12.41
CA MET A 108 -9.15 14.25 11.06
C MET A 108 -7.75 14.83 10.83
N PHE A 109 -7.40 15.98 11.38
CA PHE A 109 -6.03 16.50 11.34
C PHE A 109 -5.06 15.56 12.05
N LYS A 110 -5.42 15.05 13.24
CA LYS A 110 -4.61 14.04 13.95
C LYS A 110 -4.45 12.77 13.11
N PHE A 111 -5.51 12.33 12.43
CA PHE A 111 -5.46 11.18 11.54
C PHE A 111 -4.48 11.40 10.39
N TYR A 112 -4.46 12.58 9.76
CA TYR A 112 -3.48 12.95 8.75
C TYR A 112 -2.05 12.89 9.30
N GLN A 113 -1.81 13.42 10.50
CA GLN A 113 -0.48 13.34 11.12
C GLN A 113 -0.09 11.90 11.50
N PHE A 114 -1.05 11.09 11.94
CA PHE A 114 -0.82 9.66 12.15
C PHE A 114 -0.40 8.95 10.85
N GLN A 115 -1.02 9.30 9.72
CA GLN A 115 -0.62 8.77 8.41
C GLN A 115 0.80 9.23 8.02
N ALA A 116 1.20 10.47 8.34
CA ALA A 116 2.58 10.93 8.13
C ALA A 116 3.59 10.08 8.93
N VAL A 117 3.30 9.80 10.20
CA VAL A 117 4.11 8.92 11.06
C VAL A 117 4.17 7.50 10.47
N SER A 118 3.02 6.96 10.03
CA SER A 118 2.94 5.60 9.46
C SER A 118 3.81 5.45 8.21
N VAL A 119 3.90 6.47 7.36
CA VAL A 119 4.80 6.46 6.18
C VAL A 119 6.25 6.27 6.62
N VAL A 120 6.71 7.00 7.62
CA VAL A 120 8.11 6.92 8.07
C VAL A 120 8.41 5.59 8.75
N VAL A 121 7.50 5.09 9.57
CA VAL A 121 7.62 3.76 10.19
C VAL A 121 7.67 2.66 9.14
N LEU A 122 6.78 2.69 8.17
CA LEU A 122 6.75 1.72 7.08
C LEU A 122 7.91 1.90 6.08
N ALA A 123 8.54 3.07 6.02
CA ALA A 123 9.75 3.32 5.23
C ALA A 123 11.05 2.80 5.87
N THR A 124 10.97 2.15 7.04
CA THR A 124 12.14 1.54 7.70
C THR A 124 12.97 0.65 6.77
N PRO A 125 12.40 -0.27 5.94
CA PRO A 125 13.20 -1.06 5.02
C PRO A 125 13.97 -0.20 4.01
N PHE A 126 13.40 0.92 3.55
CA PHE A 126 14.10 1.83 2.64
C PHE A 126 15.30 2.47 3.32
N LEU A 127 15.10 3.00 4.53
CA LEU A 127 16.16 3.62 5.32
C LEU A 127 17.35 2.68 5.52
N LEU A 128 17.07 1.43 5.89
CA LEU A 128 18.09 0.40 6.13
C LEU A 128 18.80 -0.02 4.83
N ALA A 129 18.04 -0.29 3.77
CA ALA A 129 18.60 -0.70 2.47
C ALA A 129 19.49 0.38 1.86
N LEU A 130 19.06 1.65 1.92
CA LEU A 130 19.80 2.77 1.34
C LEU A 130 21.02 3.19 2.18
N GLY A 131 21.05 2.81 3.46
CA GLY A 131 22.19 3.08 4.36
C GLY A 131 23.35 2.08 4.23
N ARG A 132 23.18 0.98 3.52
CA ARG A 132 24.21 -0.09 3.40
C ARG A 132 25.45 0.37 2.64
N PRO A 133 26.64 0.32 3.26
CA PRO A 133 27.88 0.81 2.66
C PRO A 133 28.52 -0.16 1.65
N GLU A 134 28.20 -1.47 1.72
CA GLU A 134 28.85 -2.50 0.90
C GLU A 134 28.63 -2.22 -0.59
N THR A 135 29.70 -2.27 -1.36
CA THR A 135 29.68 -2.11 -2.81
C THR A 135 29.24 -3.40 -3.50
N GLY A 136 28.49 -3.26 -4.60
CA GLY A 136 27.95 -4.39 -5.35
C GLY A 136 26.57 -4.84 -4.83
N LEU A 137 25.84 -5.56 -5.68
CA LEU A 137 24.59 -6.21 -5.33
C LEU A 137 24.86 -7.62 -4.82
N THR A 138 24.20 -8.00 -3.75
CA THR A 138 24.28 -9.35 -3.15
C THR A 138 23.21 -10.26 -3.75
N ALA A 139 23.30 -11.58 -3.50
CA ALA A 139 22.27 -12.54 -3.89
C ALA A 139 20.88 -12.16 -3.35
N LEU A 140 20.81 -11.57 -2.13
CA LEU A 140 19.56 -11.07 -1.55
C LEU A 140 19.01 -9.85 -2.29
N ASP A 141 19.86 -8.96 -2.80
CA ASP A 141 19.42 -7.83 -3.61
C ASP A 141 18.80 -8.32 -4.94
N TYR A 142 19.40 -9.36 -5.58
CA TYR A 142 18.81 -9.97 -6.77
C TYR A 142 17.51 -10.72 -6.48
N ALA A 143 17.43 -11.45 -5.37
CA ALA A 143 16.20 -12.10 -4.95
C ALA A 143 15.08 -11.08 -4.65
N ALA A 144 15.41 -9.96 -3.99
CA ALA A 144 14.50 -8.86 -3.74
C ALA A 144 14.00 -8.23 -5.04
N LEU A 145 14.88 -8.01 -6.02
CA LEU A 145 14.53 -7.47 -7.34
C LEU A 145 13.59 -8.42 -8.09
N ALA A 146 13.88 -9.71 -8.10
CA ALA A 146 13.03 -10.74 -8.73
C ALA A 146 11.64 -10.78 -8.05
N LEU A 147 11.60 -10.75 -6.71
CA LEU A 147 10.35 -10.72 -5.95
C LEU A 147 9.55 -9.45 -6.24
N PHE A 148 10.21 -8.30 -6.33
CA PHE A 148 9.58 -7.04 -6.72
C PHE A 148 8.94 -7.15 -8.11
N ALA A 149 9.67 -7.65 -9.10
CA ALA A 149 9.16 -7.81 -10.45
C ALA A 149 7.93 -8.74 -10.49
N VAL A 150 7.99 -9.89 -9.83
CA VAL A 150 6.86 -10.82 -9.71
C VAL A 150 5.66 -10.15 -9.02
N SER A 151 5.90 -9.39 -7.95
CA SER A 151 4.83 -8.75 -7.20
C SER A 151 4.12 -7.66 -8.01
N ILE A 152 4.86 -6.78 -8.68
CA ILE A 152 4.27 -5.71 -9.53
C ILE A 152 3.51 -6.30 -10.72
N LEU A 153 4.05 -7.32 -11.37
CA LEU A 153 3.37 -8.00 -12.47
C LEU A 153 2.10 -8.69 -11.99
N GLY A 154 2.18 -9.44 -10.89
CA GLY A 154 1.04 -10.15 -10.34
C GLY A 154 -0.08 -9.22 -9.88
N GLU A 155 0.26 -8.12 -9.19
CA GLU A 155 -0.69 -7.09 -8.80
C GLU A 155 -1.36 -6.44 -10.02
N SER A 156 -0.56 -6.10 -11.05
CA SER A 156 -1.06 -5.48 -12.28
C SER A 156 -2.00 -6.42 -13.05
N VAL A 157 -1.67 -7.70 -13.12
CA VAL A 157 -2.53 -8.71 -13.75
C VAL A 157 -3.83 -8.89 -12.96
N ALA A 158 -3.75 -8.97 -11.62
CA ALA A 158 -4.93 -9.11 -10.78
C ALA A 158 -5.90 -7.92 -10.95
N ASP A 159 -5.38 -6.70 -10.90
CA ASP A 159 -6.17 -5.47 -11.10
C ASP A 159 -6.77 -5.43 -12.51
N ALA A 160 -5.99 -5.74 -13.56
CA ALA A 160 -6.46 -5.75 -14.94
C ALA A 160 -7.59 -6.79 -15.17
N GLN A 161 -7.47 -7.99 -14.56
CA GLN A 161 -8.51 -9.02 -14.62
C GLN A 161 -9.81 -8.55 -13.97
N LEU A 162 -9.71 -7.91 -12.78
CA LEU A 162 -10.88 -7.38 -12.09
C LEU A 162 -11.54 -6.24 -12.88
N ASP A 163 -10.75 -5.35 -13.44
CA ASP A 163 -11.25 -4.23 -14.24
C ASP A 163 -11.90 -4.71 -15.54
N ALA A 164 -11.29 -5.66 -16.23
CA ALA A 164 -11.88 -6.29 -17.41
C ALA A 164 -13.21 -6.97 -17.08
N PHE A 165 -13.27 -7.71 -15.96
CA PHE A 165 -14.51 -8.36 -15.51
C PHE A 165 -15.63 -7.35 -15.22
N LYS A 166 -15.31 -6.23 -14.54
CA LYS A 166 -16.28 -5.17 -14.19
C LYS A 166 -16.80 -4.40 -15.41
N LYS A 167 -15.99 -4.24 -16.47
CA LYS A 167 -16.38 -3.55 -17.71
C LYS A 167 -17.48 -4.30 -18.48
N VAL A 168 -17.57 -5.60 -18.32
CA VAL A 168 -18.62 -6.40 -18.98
C VAL A 168 -19.95 -6.21 -18.25
N ARG A 169 -20.91 -5.57 -18.90
CA ARG A 169 -22.23 -5.23 -18.32
C ARG A 169 -22.98 -6.46 -17.76
N ALA A 170 -22.84 -7.60 -18.42
CA ALA A 170 -23.44 -8.87 -18.00
C ALA A 170 -22.86 -9.41 -16.67
N ASN A 171 -21.72 -8.90 -16.20
CA ASN A 171 -21.09 -9.29 -14.94
C ASN A 171 -21.51 -8.41 -13.76
N LYS A 172 -22.36 -7.40 -13.99
CA LYS A 172 -22.84 -6.52 -12.91
C LYS A 172 -23.49 -7.35 -11.80
N GLY A 173 -23.04 -7.20 -10.56
CA GLY A 173 -23.51 -7.97 -9.40
C GLY A 173 -22.90 -9.36 -9.24
N LYS A 174 -22.15 -9.87 -10.22
CA LYS A 174 -21.51 -11.19 -10.13
C LYS A 174 -20.18 -11.15 -9.37
N VAL A 175 -19.73 -12.33 -8.93
CA VAL A 175 -18.41 -12.52 -8.30
C VAL A 175 -17.36 -12.73 -9.38
N CYS A 176 -16.27 -11.98 -9.31
CA CYS A 176 -15.10 -12.21 -10.16
C CYS A 176 -14.33 -13.43 -9.64
N ALA A 177 -14.39 -14.54 -10.36
CA ALA A 177 -13.70 -15.80 -10.04
C ALA A 177 -12.91 -16.31 -11.24
N VAL A 178 -12.22 -15.41 -11.97
CA VAL A 178 -11.44 -15.73 -13.18
C VAL A 178 -9.95 -15.42 -12.98
N GLY A 179 -9.08 -16.15 -13.65
CA GLY A 179 -7.64 -15.97 -13.57
C GLY A 179 -7.13 -16.06 -12.13
N LEU A 180 -6.37 -15.06 -11.65
CA LEU A 180 -5.85 -15.02 -10.29
C LEU A 180 -6.96 -15.00 -9.22
N TRP A 181 -8.13 -14.46 -9.55
CA TRP A 181 -9.30 -14.44 -8.68
C TRP A 181 -9.97 -15.81 -8.53
N SER A 182 -9.60 -16.80 -9.32
CA SER A 182 -10.06 -18.19 -9.14
C SER A 182 -9.27 -18.93 -8.03
N VAL A 183 -8.07 -18.46 -7.69
CA VAL A 183 -7.17 -19.12 -6.73
C VAL A 183 -6.94 -18.30 -5.46
N SER A 184 -7.27 -17.01 -5.47
CA SER A 184 -7.32 -16.13 -4.30
C SER A 184 -8.46 -15.13 -4.43
N ARG A 185 -9.12 -14.81 -3.30
CA ARG A 185 -10.17 -13.77 -3.28
C ARG A 185 -9.60 -12.36 -3.24
N HIS A 186 -8.31 -12.22 -2.89
CA HIS A 186 -7.59 -10.94 -2.82
C HIS A 186 -6.17 -11.08 -3.38
N PRO A 187 -6.01 -11.50 -4.66
CA PRO A 187 -4.69 -11.72 -5.25
C PRO A 187 -3.86 -10.43 -5.32
N ASN A 188 -4.50 -9.30 -5.58
CA ASN A 188 -3.84 -8.00 -5.57
C ASN A 188 -3.25 -7.65 -4.18
N TYR A 189 -3.94 -7.93 -3.09
CA TYR A 189 -3.42 -7.72 -1.72
C TYR A 189 -2.23 -8.64 -1.42
N PHE A 190 -2.27 -9.88 -1.90
CA PHE A 190 -1.14 -10.80 -1.77
C PHE A 190 0.10 -10.25 -2.46
N PHE A 191 -0.02 -9.75 -3.69
CA PHE A 191 1.11 -9.17 -4.42
C PHE A 191 1.57 -7.83 -3.84
N VAL A 192 0.68 -6.99 -3.31
CA VAL A 192 1.07 -5.80 -2.53
C VAL A 192 1.92 -6.20 -1.34
N TRP A 193 1.53 -7.23 -0.59
CA TRP A 193 2.33 -7.73 0.53
C TRP A 193 3.70 -8.26 0.08
N LEU A 194 3.78 -8.97 -1.04
CA LEU A 194 5.07 -9.42 -1.61
C LEU A 194 5.96 -8.23 -2.01
N THR A 195 5.40 -7.12 -2.47
CA THR A 195 6.16 -5.89 -2.73
C THR A 195 6.85 -5.38 -1.45
N TRP A 196 6.14 -5.35 -0.33
CA TRP A 196 6.73 -5.00 0.97
C TRP A 196 7.77 -6.01 1.45
N MET A 197 7.56 -7.30 1.20
CA MET A 197 8.57 -8.34 1.46
C MET A 197 9.83 -8.12 0.64
N SER A 198 9.72 -7.71 -0.63
CA SER A 198 10.89 -7.39 -1.45
C SER A 198 11.72 -6.25 -0.87
N PHE A 199 11.08 -5.20 -0.39
CA PHE A 199 11.78 -4.09 0.28
C PHE A 199 12.47 -4.52 1.58
N ALA A 200 11.83 -5.41 2.36
CA ALA A 200 12.46 -5.98 3.56
C ALA A 200 13.68 -6.85 3.21
N LEU A 201 13.65 -7.60 2.10
CA LEU A 201 14.81 -8.37 1.63
C LEU A 201 16.00 -7.47 1.25
N PHE A 202 15.77 -6.31 0.61
CA PHE A 202 16.84 -5.33 0.37
C PHE A 202 17.47 -4.80 1.66
N ALA A 203 16.67 -4.69 2.72
CA ALA A 203 17.13 -4.22 4.02
C ALA A 203 17.89 -5.31 4.81
N LEU A 204 17.57 -6.58 4.61
CA LEU A 204 18.00 -7.69 5.48
C LEU A 204 19.52 -7.76 5.72
N PRO A 205 20.41 -7.50 4.74
CA PRO A 205 21.85 -7.52 4.99
C PRO A 205 22.38 -6.30 5.78
N ALA A 206 21.55 -5.28 6.02
CA ALA A 206 21.96 -4.12 6.81
C ALA A 206 22.11 -4.47 8.30
N ALA A 207 22.90 -3.68 9.05
CA ALA A 207 22.83 -3.71 10.50
C ALA A 207 21.38 -3.44 10.94
N TRP A 208 20.80 -4.30 11.79
CA TRP A 208 19.39 -4.27 12.18
C TRP A 208 18.40 -4.48 11.01
N GLY A 209 18.84 -5.10 9.90
CA GLY A 209 18.04 -5.31 8.69
C GLY A 209 16.73 -6.06 8.92
N TRP A 210 16.64 -6.91 9.95
CA TRP A 210 15.42 -7.59 10.38
C TRP A 210 14.28 -6.63 10.76
N LEU A 211 14.59 -5.38 11.21
CA LEU A 211 13.59 -4.34 11.46
C LEU A 211 12.82 -3.96 10.18
N GLY A 212 13.39 -4.21 9.01
CA GLY A 212 12.70 -4.02 7.73
C GLY A 212 11.41 -4.86 7.60
N PHE A 213 11.30 -5.98 8.33
CA PHE A 213 10.12 -6.85 8.34
C PHE A 213 8.95 -6.30 9.17
N ILE A 214 9.15 -5.22 9.94
CA ILE A 214 8.05 -4.50 10.60
C ILE A 214 7.03 -4.01 9.55
N ALA A 215 7.50 -3.50 8.42
CA ALA A 215 6.62 -2.98 7.37
C ALA A 215 5.73 -4.08 6.74
N PRO A 216 6.25 -5.17 6.15
CA PRO A 216 5.40 -6.23 5.62
C PRO A 216 4.56 -6.90 6.72
N GLY A 217 5.03 -7.00 7.97
CA GLY A 217 4.25 -7.51 9.09
C GLY A 217 3.04 -6.61 9.41
N ALA A 218 3.25 -5.30 9.49
CA ALA A 218 2.17 -4.33 9.71
C ALA A 218 1.17 -4.32 8.55
N ILE A 219 1.65 -4.32 7.30
CA ILE A 219 0.78 -4.39 6.11
C ILE A 219 -0.03 -5.68 6.11
N LEU A 220 0.59 -6.83 6.40
CA LEU A 220 -0.13 -8.11 6.49
C LEU A 220 -1.23 -8.07 7.55
N TYR A 221 -0.91 -7.54 8.73
CA TYR A 221 -1.89 -7.38 9.81
C TYR A 221 -3.07 -6.51 9.39
N LEU A 222 -2.80 -5.34 8.77
CA LEU A 222 -3.84 -4.45 8.30
C LEU A 222 -4.70 -5.10 7.21
N LEU A 223 -4.09 -5.83 6.28
CA LEU A 223 -4.79 -6.50 5.18
C LEU A 223 -5.68 -7.64 5.70
N LEU A 224 -5.19 -8.46 6.63
CA LEU A 224 -5.92 -9.63 7.10
C LEU A 224 -6.97 -9.31 8.16
N PHE A 225 -6.75 -8.31 9.03
CA PHE A 225 -7.54 -8.16 10.25
C PHE A 225 -8.23 -6.80 10.43
N VAL A 226 -7.84 -5.76 9.66
CA VAL A 226 -8.34 -4.39 9.94
C VAL A 226 -9.05 -3.77 8.72
N THR A 227 -8.30 -3.36 7.71
CA THR A 227 -8.83 -2.50 6.63
C THR A 227 -8.96 -3.20 5.28
N GLY A 228 -8.26 -4.31 5.07
CA GLY A 228 -8.22 -5.01 3.78
C GLY A 228 -9.38 -5.98 3.60
N ILE A 229 -9.10 -7.25 3.85
CA ILE A 229 -10.02 -8.37 3.61
C ILE A 229 -11.34 -8.23 4.36
N PRO A 230 -11.37 -7.94 5.69
CA PRO A 230 -12.63 -7.91 6.43
C PRO A 230 -13.63 -6.93 5.85
N MET A 231 -13.21 -5.68 5.62
CA MET A 231 -14.11 -4.64 5.10
C MET A 231 -14.57 -4.91 3.66
N THR A 232 -13.65 -5.42 2.84
CA THR A 232 -13.94 -5.74 1.42
C THR A 232 -14.92 -6.91 1.32
N GLU A 233 -14.73 -7.96 2.12
CA GLU A 233 -15.60 -9.14 2.11
C GLU A 233 -16.97 -8.85 2.72
N GLU A 234 -17.04 -8.06 3.80
CA GLU A 234 -18.32 -7.62 4.35
C GLU A 234 -19.16 -6.89 3.30
N GLN A 235 -18.54 -5.95 2.57
CA GLN A 235 -19.22 -5.24 1.49
C GLN A 235 -19.61 -6.18 0.35
N ALA A 236 -18.76 -7.15 -0.01
CA ALA A 236 -19.04 -8.10 -1.07
C ALA A 236 -20.20 -9.04 -0.70
N VAL A 237 -20.27 -9.48 0.55
CA VAL A 237 -21.41 -10.27 1.06
C VAL A 237 -22.70 -9.45 1.04
N ARG A 238 -22.66 -8.18 1.46
CA ARG A 238 -23.86 -7.30 1.42
C ARG A 238 -24.39 -7.11 0.00
N THR A 239 -23.51 -7.05 -1.00
CA THR A 239 -23.90 -6.72 -2.39
C THR A 239 -24.18 -7.95 -3.25
N LYS A 240 -23.61 -9.11 -2.94
CA LYS A 240 -23.66 -10.33 -3.78
C LYS A 240 -24.25 -11.55 -3.06
N GLY A 241 -24.51 -11.45 -1.76
CA GLY A 241 -25.19 -12.47 -0.99
C GLY A 241 -24.52 -13.85 -1.01
N ASP A 242 -25.34 -14.88 -1.25
CA ASP A 242 -24.89 -16.27 -1.19
C ASP A 242 -23.87 -16.65 -2.27
N ALA A 243 -23.89 -15.98 -3.42
CA ALA A 243 -22.88 -16.19 -4.45
C ALA A 243 -21.46 -15.86 -3.95
N TYR A 244 -21.31 -14.80 -3.11
CA TYR A 244 -20.03 -14.49 -2.52
C TYR A 244 -19.67 -15.44 -1.37
N ARG A 245 -20.64 -15.86 -0.54
CA ARG A 245 -20.41 -16.87 0.51
C ARG A 245 -19.97 -18.22 -0.08
N ASP A 246 -20.52 -18.61 -1.23
CA ASP A 246 -20.07 -19.81 -1.94
C ASP A 246 -18.62 -19.67 -2.43
N TYR A 247 -18.27 -18.51 -2.97
CA TYR A 247 -16.90 -18.19 -3.37
C TYR A 247 -15.95 -18.23 -2.17
N GLN A 248 -16.35 -17.72 -0.99
CA GLN A 248 -15.58 -17.79 0.26
C GLN A 248 -15.30 -19.23 0.70
N ARG A 249 -16.24 -20.16 0.51
CA ARG A 249 -16.05 -21.57 0.88
C ARG A 249 -15.01 -22.28 0.01
N ARG A 250 -14.93 -21.90 -1.28
CA ARG A 250 -14.11 -22.62 -2.27
C ARG A 250 -12.72 -22.02 -2.48
N VAL A 251 -12.58 -20.71 -2.37
CA VAL A 251 -11.34 -20.01 -2.76
C VAL A 251 -10.63 -19.43 -1.54
N SER A 252 -9.29 -19.54 -1.55
CA SER A 252 -8.43 -18.98 -0.49
C SER A 252 -8.65 -17.47 -0.31
N SER A 253 -8.61 -16.99 0.92
CA SER A 253 -8.80 -15.57 1.20
C SER A 253 -7.63 -14.70 0.73
N PHE A 254 -6.39 -15.19 0.84
CA PHE A 254 -5.19 -14.38 0.65
C PHE A 254 -4.13 -15.06 -0.21
N ILE A 255 -3.51 -16.14 0.30
CA ILE A 255 -2.47 -16.87 -0.45
C ILE A 255 -3.13 -17.60 -1.62
N PRO A 256 -2.67 -17.39 -2.88
CA PRO A 256 -3.16 -18.14 -4.02
C PRO A 256 -3.00 -19.65 -3.81
N TRP A 257 -4.11 -20.37 -3.87
CA TRP A 257 -4.13 -21.82 -3.66
C TRP A 257 -5.23 -22.46 -4.50
N PHE A 258 -5.06 -23.73 -4.81
CA PHE A 258 -6.06 -24.48 -5.56
C PHE A 258 -7.43 -24.43 -4.89
N PRO A 259 -8.51 -24.10 -5.65
CA PRO A 259 -9.85 -24.04 -5.08
C PRO A 259 -10.30 -25.43 -4.61
N LYS A 260 -11.07 -25.47 -3.51
CA LYS A 260 -11.70 -26.68 -3.04
C LYS A 260 -12.78 -27.12 -4.04
N LYS A 261 -12.85 -28.41 -4.29
CA LYS A 261 -13.95 -28.99 -5.07
C LYS A 261 -15.27 -28.71 -4.35
N ALA A 262 -16.30 -28.36 -5.11
CA ALA A 262 -17.67 -28.16 -4.60
C ALA A 262 -18.25 -29.46 -4.07
#